data_6913f5e99b6bbbac9f4e26a918898fea
#
_entry.id   6913f5e99b6bbbac9f4e26a918898fea
#
_cell.length_a   1.000
_cell.length_b   1.000
_cell.length_c   1.000
_cell.angle_alpha   90.00
_cell.angle_beta   90.00
_cell.angle_gamma   90.00
#
_symmetry.space_group_name_H-M   'P 1'
#
loop_
_entity.id
_entity.type
_entity.pdbx_description
1 polymer ?
#
loop_
_entity_poly.entity_id
_entity_poly.type
_entity_poly.pdbx_seq_one_letter_code
_entity_poly.pdbx_strand_id
1 'polypeptide(L)'
;MNRPRIFADFHNADAKGRLRLNCIGTIEDLSRQRIELHDGQLLTLYSEELEVDGAVQYSEAEKVWVATIDWDQIRHVEEYIVQARS
;
A
#
# COMPACT_ATOMS: atom_id res chain seq x y z
N MET A 1 -12.00 5.70 -12.93
CA MET A 1 -11.82 6.08 -11.53
C MET A 1 -10.48 5.67 -11.02
N ASN A 2 -9.85 6.57 -10.32
CA ASN A 2 -8.51 6.30 -9.82
C ASN A 2 -8.57 5.57 -8.50
N ARG A 3 -7.64 4.63 -8.32
CA ARG A 3 -7.49 3.98 -7.04
C ARG A 3 -6.86 4.97 -6.07
N PRO A 4 -7.31 4.98 -4.81
CA PRO A 4 -6.65 5.81 -3.82
C PRO A 4 -5.19 5.38 -3.63
N ARG A 5 -4.32 6.35 -3.41
CA ARG A 5 -2.92 6.08 -3.11
C ARG A 5 -2.72 6.17 -1.61
N ILE A 6 -2.23 5.08 -1.03
CA ILE A 6 -2.10 4.95 0.41
C ILE A 6 -0.68 4.52 0.73
N PHE A 7 -0.03 5.21 1.65
CA PHE A 7 1.30 4.83 2.07
C PHE A 7 1.31 3.43 2.69
N ALA A 8 2.34 2.67 2.40
CA ALA A 8 2.54 1.35 3.02
C ALA A 8 4.03 1.14 3.22
N ASP A 9 4.37 0.47 4.31
CA ASP A 9 5.75 0.10 4.59
C ASP A 9 6.00 -1.28 3.96
N PHE A 10 6.80 -1.30 2.89
CA PHE A 10 7.02 -2.54 2.16
C PHE A 10 7.87 -3.55 2.95
N HIS A 11 8.40 -3.14 4.10
CA HIS A 11 9.09 -4.08 4.99
C HIS A 11 8.15 -4.67 6.04
N ASN A 12 6.92 -4.18 6.12
CA ASN A 12 5.97 -4.62 7.13
C ASN A 12 5.00 -5.63 6.51
N ALA A 13 5.53 -6.80 6.16
CA ALA A 13 4.74 -7.84 5.52
C ALA A 13 4.48 -8.99 6.49
N ASP A 14 3.32 -9.62 6.34
CA ASP A 14 2.99 -10.77 7.17
C ASP A 14 3.63 -12.05 6.60
N ALA A 15 3.35 -13.18 7.24
CA ALA A 15 3.96 -14.44 6.84
C ALA A 15 3.56 -14.89 5.43
N LYS A 16 2.47 -14.36 4.92
CA LYS A 16 2.00 -14.68 3.57
C LYS A 16 2.44 -13.65 2.55
N GLY A 17 3.26 -12.68 2.95
CA GLY A 17 3.75 -11.66 2.03
C GLY A 17 2.76 -10.54 1.77
N ARG A 18 1.74 -10.40 2.60
CA ARG A 18 0.78 -9.30 2.46
C ARG A 18 1.25 -8.12 3.29
N LEU A 19 1.08 -6.93 2.75
CA LEU A 19 1.51 -5.72 3.46
C LEU A 19 0.51 -5.37 4.55
N ARG A 20 1.00 -5.20 5.77
CA ARG A 20 0.13 -4.77 6.87
C ARG A 20 -0.17 -3.29 6.73
N LEU A 21 -1.43 -2.92 6.92
CA LEU A 21 -1.89 -1.55 6.73
C LEU A 21 -2.07 -0.86 8.08
N ASN A 22 -1.11 -1.05 8.96
CA ASN A 22 -1.21 -0.54 10.32
C ASN A 22 -0.08 0.40 10.73
N CYS A 23 0.78 0.81 9.80
CA CYS A 23 1.81 1.77 10.17
C CYS A 23 1.21 3.17 10.22
N ILE A 24 1.93 4.06 10.89
CA ILE A 24 1.41 5.41 11.12
C ILE A 24 1.12 6.13 9.80
N GLY A 25 2.03 6.01 8.82
CA GLY A 25 1.83 6.68 7.53
C GLY A 25 0.60 6.19 6.81
N THR A 26 0.32 4.88 6.91
CA THR A 26 -0.88 4.31 6.31
C THR A 26 -2.13 4.87 6.97
N ILE A 27 -2.13 4.88 8.30
CA ILE A 27 -3.29 5.36 9.05
C ILE A 27 -3.54 6.83 8.77
N GLU A 28 -2.49 7.62 8.68
CA GLU A 28 -2.63 9.04 8.37
C GLU A 28 -3.21 9.27 6.99
N ASP A 29 -2.75 8.51 5.99
CA ASP A 29 -3.27 8.66 4.65
C ASP A 29 -4.74 8.26 4.56
N LEU A 30 -5.10 7.17 5.22
CA LEU A 30 -6.49 6.74 5.23
C LEU A 30 -7.38 7.80 5.89
N SER A 31 -6.92 8.35 6.99
CA SER A 31 -7.67 9.37 7.70
C SER A 31 -7.82 10.64 6.87
N ARG A 32 -6.74 11.10 6.27
CA ARG A 32 -6.74 12.32 5.47
C ARG A 32 -7.66 12.21 4.27
N GLN A 33 -7.70 11.02 3.66
CA GLN A 33 -8.53 10.80 2.48
C GLN A 33 -9.92 10.26 2.83
N ARG A 34 -10.19 10.06 4.12
CA ARG A 34 -11.49 9.58 4.59
C ARG A 34 -11.87 8.25 3.99
N ILE A 35 -10.91 7.33 3.97
CA ILE A 35 -11.11 6.01 3.39
C ILE A 35 -11.29 4.99 4.49
N GLU A 36 -12.34 4.18 4.37
CA GLU A 36 -12.55 3.04 5.25
C GLU A 36 -12.17 1.80 4.47
N LEU A 37 -11.43 0.91 5.12
CA LEU A 37 -10.98 -0.31 4.47
C LEU A 37 -12.06 -1.38 4.49
N HIS A 38 -12.13 -2.13 3.40
CA HIS A 38 -13.03 -3.28 3.34
C HIS A 38 -12.43 -4.32 2.40
N ASP A 39 -12.87 -5.57 2.56
CA ASP A 39 -12.34 -6.67 1.77
C ASP A 39 -12.55 -6.43 0.28
N GLY A 40 -11.53 -6.71 -0.50
CA GLY A 40 -11.60 -6.62 -1.95
C GLY A 40 -11.37 -5.24 -2.52
N GLN A 41 -11.21 -4.24 -1.66
CA GLN A 41 -10.97 -2.88 -2.12
C GLN A 41 -9.61 -2.78 -2.79
N LEU A 42 -9.55 -2.06 -3.91
CA LEU A 42 -8.29 -1.88 -4.64
C LEU A 42 -7.65 -0.57 -4.26
N LEU A 43 -6.37 -0.63 -3.94
CA LEU A 43 -5.57 0.54 -3.58
C LEU A 43 -4.28 0.53 -4.37
N THR A 44 -3.71 1.71 -4.56
CA THR A 44 -2.32 1.82 -4.99
C THR A 44 -1.50 2.11 -3.75
N LEU A 45 -0.57 1.22 -3.44
CA LEU A 45 0.27 1.33 -2.25
C LEU A 45 1.61 1.91 -2.65
N TYR A 46 2.12 2.84 -1.87
CA TYR A 46 3.37 3.50 -2.22
C TYR A 46 4.25 3.68 -1.00
N SER A 47 5.54 3.77 -1.24
CA SER A 47 6.50 4.24 -0.26
C SER A 47 7.42 5.22 -0.99
N GLU A 48 8.59 5.48 -0.45
CA GLU A 48 9.45 6.51 -1.03
C GLU A 48 9.80 6.26 -2.49
N GLU A 49 10.09 5.03 -2.84
CA GLU A 49 10.56 4.70 -4.17
C GLU A 49 9.75 3.61 -4.85
N LEU A 50 8.74 3.09 -4.19
CA LEU A 50 8.04 1.92 -4.68
C LEU A 50 6.54 2.19 -4.78
N GLU A 51 5.92 1.49 -5.72
CA GLU A 51 4.49 1.60 -5.91
C GLU A 51 3.95 0.28 -6.45
N VAL A 52 2.81 -0.15 -5.94
CA VAL A 52 2.20 -1.39 -6.39
C VAL A 52 0.70 -1.32 -6.12
N ASP A 53 -0.08 -1.96 -6.97
CA ASP A 53 -1.52 -2.08 -6.72
C ASP A 53 -1.76 -3.29 -5.83
N GLY A 54 -2.73 -3.17 -4.94
CA GLY A 54 -3.06 -4.26 -4.04
C GLY A 54 -4.53 -4.32 -3.72
N ALA A 55 -4.94 -5.46 -3.19
CA ALA A 55 -6.32 -5.69 -2.78
C ALA A 55 -6.38 -5.85 -1.27
N VAL A 56 -7.27 -5.11 -0.64
CA VAL A 56 -7.42 -5.11 0.81
C VAL A 56 -8.07 -6.40 1.27
N GLN A 57 -7.61 -6.91 2.39
CA GLN A 57 -8.15 -8.10 3.01
C GLN A 57 -7.96 -7.98 4.52
N TYR A 58 -8.91 -8.50 5.28
CA TYR A 58 -8.75 -8.50 6.73
C TYR A 58 -8.03 -9.78 7.16
N SER A 59 -6.99 -9.65 7.95
CA SER A 59 -6.27 -10.81 8.48
C SER A 59 -6.88 -11.21 9.82
N GLU A 60 -7.61 -12.32 9.83
CA GLU A 60 -8.20 -12.80 11.07
C GLU A 60 -7.12 -13.27 12.05
N ALA A 61 -6.04 -13.81 11.52
CA ALA A 61 -4.97 -14.34 12.36
C ALA A 61 -4.28 -13.23 13.16
N GLU A 62 -4.07 -12.09 12.52
CA GLU A 62 -3.37 -10.99 13.16
C GLU A 62 -4.29 -9.85 13.58
N LYS A 63 -5.55 -9.92 13.17
CA LYS A 63 -6.55 -8.90 13.48
C LYS A 63 -6.11 -7.53 12.98
N VAL A 64 -5.66 -7.50 11.74
CA VAL A 64 -5.20 -6.28 11.10
C VAL A 64 -5.57 -6.33 9.63
N TRP A 65 -5.80 -5.16 9.04
CA TRP A 65 -6.02 -5.06 7.61
C TRP A 65 -4.69 -5.23 6.89
N VAL A 66 -4.72 -5.96 5.77
CA VAL A 66 -3.53 -6.19 4.95
C VAL A 66 -3.90 -5.95 3.50
N ALA A 67 -2.88 -5.83 2.67
CA ALA A 67 -3.06 -5.71 1.22
C ALA A 67 -2.29 -6.85 0.55
N THR A 68 -3.00 -7.60 -0.27
CA THR A 68 -2.38 -8.64 -1.09
C THR A 68 -1.82 -7.97 -2.32
N ILE A 69 -0.53 -8.16 -2.57
CA ILE A 69 0.14 -7.56 -3.71
C ILE A 69 0.88 -8.64 -4.48
N ASP A 70 1.22 -8.32 -5.72
CA ASP A 70 2.10 -9.15 -6.52
C ASP A 70 3.48 -8.52 -6.45
N TRP A 71 4.39 -9.15 -5.72
CA TRP A 71 5.72 -8.62 -5.50
C TRP A 71 6.49 -8.42 -6.80
N ASP A 72 6.14 -9.16 -7.85
CA ASP A 72 6.78 -9.02 -9.14
C ASP A 72 6.29 -7.80 -9.91
N GLN A 73 5.23 -7.18 -9.46
CA GLN A 73 4.63 -6.02 -10.13
C GLN A 73 4.97 -4.70 -9.46
N ILE A 74 5.86 -4.72 -8.50
CA ILE A 74 6.28 -3.49 -7.82
C ILE A 74 7.04 -2.62 -8.82
N ARG A 75 6.63 -1.37 -8.90
CA ARG A 75 7.24 -0.39 -9.78
C ARG A 75 8.16 0.52 -8.99
N HIS A 76 9.28 0.90 -9.58
CA HIS A 76 10.20 1.86 -9.00
C HIS A 76 9.90 3.22 -9.59
N VAL A 77 9.80 4.22 -8.74
CA VAL A 77 9.46 5.57 -9.20
C VAL A 77 10.64 6.54 -9.16
N GLU A 78 11.83 6.05 -8.87
CA GLU A 78 13.00 6.93 -8.84
C GLU A 78 13.34 7.49 -10.20
N GLU A 79 13.00 6.79 -11.26
CA GLU A 79 13.15 7.28 -12.63
C GLU A 79 12.42 8.60 -12.81
N TYR A 80 11.26 8.68 -12.24
CA TYR A 80 10.43 9.86 -12.26
C TYR A 80 11.13 11.01 -11.53
N ILE A 81 11.76 10.70 -10.42
CA ILE A 81 12.48 11.71 -9.63
C ILE A 81 13.68 12.22 -10.42
N VAL A 82 14.39 11.33 -11.10
CA VAL A 82 15.54 11.71 -11.91
C VAL A 82 15.13 12.67 -13.00
N GLN A 83 14.02 12.39 -13.65
CA GLN A 83 13.53 13.28 -14.71
C GLN A 83 13.17 14.65 -14.17
N ALA A 84 12.63 14.70 -12.98
CA ALA A 84 12.26 15.97 -12.37
C ALA A 84 13.48 16.85 -12.09
N ARG A 85 14.64 16.24 -11.98
CA ARG A 85 15.86 16.98 -11.66
C ARG A 85 16.61 17.45 -12.90
N SER A 86 16.26 16.95 -14.03
CA SER A 86 16.90 17.39 -15.29
C SER A 86 16.16 18.56 -15.92
#